data_59fa1b502459ac86153e41f48eadcb3f
#
_entry.id   59fa1b502459ac86153e41f48eadcb3f
#
_cell.length_a   1.000
_cell.length_b   1.000
_cell.length_c   1.000
_cell.angle_alpha   90.00
_cell.angle_beta   90.00
_cell.angle_gamma   90.00
#
_symmetry.space_group_name_H-M   'P 1'
#
loop_
_entity.id
_entity.type
_entity.pdbx_description
1 polymer ?
#
loop_
_entity_poly.entity_id
_entity_poly.type
_entity_poly.pdbx_seq_one_letter_code
_entity_poly.pdbx_strand_id
1 'polypeptide(L)'
;MNEKYVEALEQYDMDILSVRKGRGSWICETRNGCRLLKEYRGTVKRLEFEDEVLRILDTRGSLRADQYIRNREGSLLTVTGDGTRYILKDWFMDRECNIKDGFEIRQALSRLAMLHSQLKAVEFKEEWSMGSNLCAPLEEELERHNKEMQRTRNYIRGKRKKSDFELCVIGNYNMFYEQAQEAVQGIKGLWSEEAD
;
A
#
# COMPACT_ATOMS: atom_id res chain seq x y z
N MET A 1 -15.61 -27.02 -12.92
CA MET A 1 -14.41 -26.48 -12.25
C MET A 1 -14.92 -25.40 -11.33
N ASN A 2 -15.08 -25.75 -10.05
CA ASN A 2 -15.58 -24.75 -9.08
C ASN A 2 -14.44 -23.75 -8.87
N GLU A 3 -14.61 -22.55 -9.36
CA GLU A 3 -13.54 -21.56 -9.26
C GLU A 3 -13.46 -21.16 -7.79
N LYS A 4 -12.28 -21.28 -7.18
CA LYS A 4 -12.01 -21.04 -5.75
C LYS A 4 -12.57 -19.72 -5.20
N TYR A 5 -12.62 -18.69 -6.04
CA TYR A 5 -13.20 -17.41 -5.64
C TYR A 5 -14.72 -17.49 -5.41
N VAL A 6 -15.43 -18.41 -6.09
CA VAL A 6 -16.88 -18.59 -5.89
C VAL A 6 -17.14 -19.14 -4.48
N GLU A 7 -16.39 -20.17 -4.07
CA GLU A 7 -16.46 -20.73 -2.72
C GLU A 7 -16.16 -19.67 -1.66
N ALA A 8 -15.19 -18.79 -1.91
CA ALA A 8 -14.91 -17.69 -1.01
C ALA A 8 -16.06 -16.69 -0.95
N LEU A 9 -16.66 -16.33 -2.08
CA LEU A 9 -17.77 -15.35 -2.15
C LEU A 9 -19.06 -15.89 -1.51
N GLU A 10 -19.31 -17.19 -1.57
CA GLU A 10 -20.47 -17.84 -0.93
C GLU A 10 -20.47 -17.68 0.60
N GLN A 11 -19.33 -17.36 1.21
CA GLN A 11 -19.23 -17.11 2.65
C GLN A 11 -19.65 -15.70 3.07
N TYR A 12 -19.99 -14.83 2.12
CA TYR A 12 -20.46 -13.47 2.40
C TYR A 12 -21.97 -13.34 2.15
N ASP A 13 -22.59 -12.42 2.91
CA ASP A 13 -24.01 -12.12 2.75
C ASP A 13 -24.17 -10.93 1.78
N MET A 14 -24.14 -11.21 0.47
CA MET A 14 -24.23 -10.20 -0.58
C MET A 14 -24.88 -10.74 -1.85
N ASP A 15 -25.68 -9.90 -2.49
CA ASP A 15 -26.20 -10.13 -3.83
C ASP A 15 -25.15 -9.75 -4.88
N ILE A 16 -24.44 -10.72 -5.42
CA ILE A 16 -23.43 -10.53 -6.45
C ILE A 16 -24.12 -10.54 -7.82
N LEU A 17 -23.99 -9.42 -8.55
CA LEU A 17 -24.57 -9.26 -9.87
C LEU A 17 -23.62 -9.74 -10.98
N SER A 18 -22.34 -9.43 -10.84
CA SER A 18 -21.29 -9.85 -11.77
C SER A 18 -19.94 -9.96 -11.07
N VAL A 19 -19.05 -10.81 -11.63
CA VAL A 19 -17.67 -10.93 -11.18
C VAL A 19 -16.75 -10.84 -12.39
N ARG A 20 -15.76 -9.97 -12.34
CA ARG A 20 -14.73 -9.86 -13.37
C ARG A 20 -13.33 -10.00 -12.76
N LYS A 21 -12.44 -10.62 -13.51
CA LYS A 21 -11.03 -10.77 -13.08
C LYS A 21 -10.31 -9.43 -13.19
N GLY A 22 -9.67 -9.02 -12.12
CA GLY A 22 -8.74 -7.90 -12.06
C GLY A 22 -7.28 -8.38 -12.01
N ARG A 23 -6.36 -7.47 -11.82
CA ARG A 23 -4.92 -7.80 -11.68
C ARG A 23 -4.66 -8.45 -10.31
N GLY A 24 -4.64 -9.79 -10.25
CA GLY A 24 -4.42 -10.57 -9.01
C GLY A 24 -5.60 -10.54 -8.02
N SER A 25 -6.80 -10.23 -8.49
CA SER A 25 -8.01 -10.09 -7.68
C SER A 25 -9.26 -10.30 -8.52
N TRP A 26 -10.43 -10.34 -7.88
CA TRP A 26 -11.73 -10.35 -8.54
C TRP A 26 -12.53 -9.14 -8.08
N ILE A 27 -13.10 -8.42 -9.04
CA ILE A 27 -13.97 -7.28 -8.79
C ILE A 27 -15.39 -7.79 -8.89
N CYS A 28 -16.13 -7.69 -7.79
CA CYS A 28 -17.51 -8.14 -7.64
C CYS A 28 -18.42 -6.93 -7.65
N GLU A 29 -19.34 -6.89 -8.58
CA GLU A 29 -20.39 -5.88 -8.64
C GLU A 29 -21.58 -6.36 -7.80
N THR A 30 -22.03 -5.53 -6.88
CA THR A 30 -23.16 -5.81 -6.00
C THR A 30 -24.17 -4.68 -6.06
N ARG A 31 -25.39 -4.87 -5.50
CA ARG A 31 -26.36 -3.78 -5.40
C ARG A 31 -25.88 -2.58 -4.58
N ASN A 32 -24.95 -2.83 -3.65
CA ASN A 32 -24.41 -1.82 -2.74
C ASN A 32 -23.02 -1.29 -3.16
N GLY A 33 -22.69 -1.41 -4.45
CA GLY A 33 -21.41 -0.97 -5.00
C GLY A 33 -20.45 -2.12 -5.31
N CYS A 34 -19.24 -1.77 -5.73
CA CYS A 34 -18.24 -2.77 -6.09
C CYS A 34 -17.44 -3.24 -4.88
N ARG A 35 -17.01 -4.49 -4.93
CA ARG A 35 -16.17 -5.14 -3.92
C ARG A 35 -14.95 -5.77 -4.59
N LEU A 36 -13.86 -5.85 -3.86
CA LEU A 36 -12.61 -6.49 -4.29
C LEU A 36 -12.34 -7.72 -3.45
N LEU A 37 -12.41 -8.90 -4.06
CA LEU A 37 -11.95 -10.15 -3.46
C LEU A 37 -10.49 -10.39 -3.88
N LYS A 38 -9.63 -10.62 -2.91
CA LYS A 38 -8.18 -10.81 -3.15
C LYS A 38 -7.64 -11.92 -2.27
N GLU A 39 -6.71 -12.73 -2.82
CA GLU A 39 -5.92 -13.64 -2.00
C GLU A 39 -5.10 -12.86 -0.96
N TYR A 40 -5.08 -13.38 0.27
CA TYR A 40 -4.36 -12.77 1.37
C TYR A 40 -3.24 -13.67 1.88
N ARG A 41 -2.03 -13.15 1.89
CA ARG A 41 -0.81 -13.86 2.31
C ARG A 41 -0.21 -13.31 3.60
N GLY A 42 -0.81 -12.28 4.17
CA GLY A 42 -0.36 -11.67 5.42
C GLY A 42 -0.78 -12.46 6.67
N THR A 43 -0.42 -11.95 7.84
CA THR A 43 -0.85 -12.48 9.14
C THR A 43 -2.22 -11.94 9.52
N VAL A 44 -2.93 -12.67 10.38
CA VAL A 44 -4.23 -12.21 10.91
C VAL A 44 -4.07 -10.93 11.73
N LYS A 45 -3.03 -10.84 12.56
CA LYS A 45 -2.72 -9.62 13.34
C LYS A 45 -2.56 -8.38 12.46
N ARG A 46 -1.86 -8.53 11.32
CA ARG A 46 -1.72 -7.44 10.38
C ARG A 46 -3.06 -7.03 9.77
N LEU A 47 -3.91 -8.00 9.44
CA LEU A 47 -5.23 -7.75 8.89
C LEU A 47 -6.13 -7.00 9.89
N GLU A 48 -6.10 -7.40 11.15
CA GLU A 48 -6.84 -6.74 12.24
C GLU A 48 -6.35 -5.30 12.47
N PHE A 49 -5.04 -5.09 12.45
CA PHE A 49 -4.45 -3.75 12.50
C PHE A 49 -4.92 -2.88 11.33
N GLU A 50 -4.83 -3.39 10.11
CA GLU A 50 -5.26 -2.65 8.92
C GLU A 50 -6.76 -2.32 8.97
N ASP A 51 -7.62 -3.26 9.40
CA ASP A 51 -9.06 -3.04 9.57
C ASP A 51 -9.36 -1.91 10.57
N GLU A 52 -8.70 -1.93 11.71
CA GLU A 52 -8.92 -0.93 12.75
C GLU A 52 -8.45 0.47 12.30
N VAL A 53 -7.28 0.56 11.67
CA VAL A 53 -6.78 1.84 11.12
C VAL A 53 -7.73 2.39 10.05
N LEU A 54 -8.18 1.55 9.11
CA LEU A 54 -9.12 1.98 8.07
C LEU A 54 -10.45 2.47 8.65
N ARG A 55 -10.97 1.82 9.70
CA ARG A 55 -12.19 2.25 10.40
C ARG A 55 -12.01 3.60 11.11
N ILE A 56 -10.85 3.83 11.73
CA ILE A 56 -10.53 5.13 12.35
C ILE A 56 -10.52 6.24 11.29
N LEU A 57 -9.93 5.98 10.12
CA LEU A 57 -9.88 6.95 9.02
C LEU A 57 -11.28 7.28 8.49
N ASP A 58 -12.14 6.29 8.34
CA ASP A 58 -13.52 6.45 7.85
C ASP A 58 -14.38 7.24 8.85
N THR A 59 -14.29 6.92 10.13
CA THR A 59 -15.08 7.61 11.19
C THR A 59 -14.74 9.09 11.34
N ARG A 60 -13.54 9.51 10.95
CA ARG A 60 -13.15 10.93 10.94
C ARG A 60 -13.72 11.73 9.76
N GLY A 61 -14.31 11.05 8.77
CA GLY A 61 -15.11 11.63 7.71
C GLY A 61 -14.37 12.50 6.69
N SER A 62 -13.06 12.68 6.83
CA SER A 62 -12.26 13.54 5.93
C SER A 62 -11.72 12.81 4.72
N LEU A 63 -11.57 11.48 4.83
CA LEU A 63 -11.04 10.61 3.80
C LEU A 63 -11.94 9.39 3.66
N ARG A 64 -12.21 9.03 2.41
CA ARG A 64 -12.88 7.79 2.09
C ARG A 64 -11.83 6.69 1.96
N ALA A 65 -11.92 5.67 2.81
CA ALA A 65 -11.04 4.50 2.79
C ALA A 65 -11.83 3.25 2.42
N ASP A 66 -11.17 2.32 1.75
CA ASP A 66 -11.73 1.01 1.42
C ASP A 66 -11.78 0.15 2.68
N GLN A 67 -13.00 -0.19 3.12
CA GLN A 67 -13.22 -0.98 4.33
C GLN A 67 -13.17 -2.48 4.04
N TYR A 68 -12.67 -3.26 5.00
CA TYR A 68 -12.80 -4.71 4.97
C TYR A 68 -14.24 -5.13 5.25
N ILE A 69 -14.68 -6.17 4.57
CA ILE A 69 -16.02 -6.74 4.74
C ILE A 69 -15.86 -8.10 5.41
N ARG A 70 -16.57 -8.26 6.55
CA ARG A 70 -16.55 -9.51 7.30
C ARG A 70 -17.46 -10.54 6.63
N ASN A 71 -17.06 -11.80 6.68
CA ASN A 71 -17.88 -12.91 6.22
C ASN A 71 -19.03 -13.20 7.21
N ARG A 72 -19.88 -14.19 6.90
CA ARG A 72 -21.03 -14.59 7.74
C ARG A 72 -20.65 -15.02 9.15
N GLU A 73 -19.41 -15.45 9.36
CA GLU A 73 -18.88 -15.81 10.67
C GLU A 73 -18.31 -14.62 11.44
N GLY A 74 -18.37 -13.42 10.85
CA GLY A 74 -17.77 -12.19 11.43
C GLY A 74 -16.27 -12.10 11.27
N SER A 75 -15.64 -13.00 10.51
CA SER A 75 -14.20 -12.99 10.24
C SER A 75 -13.83 -12.06 9.09
N LEU A 76 -12.68 -11.37 9.21
CA LEU A 76 -12.06 -10.61 8.12
C LEU A 76 -11.43 -11.53 7.07
N LEU A 77 -11.03 -12.73 7.47
CA LEU A 77 -10.36 -13.71 6.63
C LEU A 77 -11.33 -14.82 6.28
N THR A 78 -11.44 -15.12 5.00
CA THR A 78 -12.20 -16.26 4.46
C THR A 78 -11.24 -17.32 3.97
N VAL A 79 -11.48 -18.58 4.36
CA VAL A 79 -10.64 -19.72 3.96
C VAL A 79 -11.49 -20.68 3.17
N THR A 80 -11.02 -21.08 1.98
CA THR A 80 -11.66 -22.09 1.14
C THR A 80 -11.20 -23.50 1.53
N GLY A 81 -11.90 -24.52 1.10
CA GLY A 81 -11.63 -25.92 1.45
C GLY A 81 -10.23 -26.40 1.09
N ASP A 82 -9.56 -25.78 0.12
CA ASP A 82 -8.16 -26.05 -0.24
C ASP A 82 -7.14 -25.25 0.59
N GLY A 83 -7.59 -24.48 1.58
CA GLY A 83 -6.75 -23.65 2.44
C GLY A 83 -6.33 -22.30 1.83
N THR A 84 -6.85 -21.91 0.66
CA THR A 84 -6.60 -20.59 0.10
C THR A 84 -7.32 -19.52 0.93
N ARG A 85 -6.61 -18.45 1.23
CA ARG A 85 -7.08 -17.39 2.12
C ARG A 85 -7.47 -16.17 1.31
N TYR A 86 -8.64 -15.59 1.59
CA TYR A 86 -9.19 -14.42 0.91
C TYR A 86 -9.61 -13.33 1.88
N ILE A 87 -9.56 -12.10 1.39
CA ILE A 87 -10.16 -10.91 2.00
C ILE A 87 -11.10 -10.26 1.01
N LEU A 88 -12.14 -9.64 1.52
CA LEU A 88 -13.06 -8.83 0.75
C LEU A 88 -13.02 -7.40 1.25
N LYS A 89 -12.95 -6.43 0.33
CA LYS A 89 -12.88 -4.99 0.63
C LYS A 89 -13.85 -4.21 -0.26
N ASP A 90 -14.17 -3.00 0.17
CA ASP A 90 -14.77 -2.02 -0.72
C ASP A 90 -13.88 -1.77 -1.94
N TRP A 91 -14.48 -1.47 -3.06
CA TRP A 91 -13.78 -1.08 -4.28
C TRP A 91 -14.41 0.15 -4.90
N PHE A 92 -13.60 1.16 -5.16
CA PHE A 92 -14.03 2.39 -5.79
C PHE A 92 -13.68 2.37 -7.27
N MET A 93 -14.68 2.65 -8.11
CA MET A 93 -14.54 2.70 -9.57
C MET A 93 -14.13 4.10 -10.07
N ASP A 94 -13.63 4.93 -9.16
CA ASP A 94 -13.18 6.27 -9.50
C ASP A 94 -11.93 6.22 -10.40
N ARG A 95 -11.75 7.25 -11.21
CA ARG A 95 -10.56 7.37 -12.03
C ARG A 95 -9.33 7.75 -11.20
N GLU A 96 -8.18 7.34 -11.67
CA GLU A 96 -6.91 7.76 -11.08
C GLU A 96 -6.63 9.25 -11.35
N CYS A 97 -5.78 9.84 -10.49
CA CYS A 97 -5.28 11.20 -10.65
C CYS A 97 -4.54 11.35 -11.99
N ASN A 98 -4.87 12.40 -12.73
CA ASN A 98 -4.13 12.75 -13.95
C ASN A 98 -2.82 13.45 -13.56
N ILE A 99 -1.70 12.73 -13.67
CA ILE A 99 -0.36 13.25 -13.35
C ILE A 99 0.13 14.39 -14.26
N LYS A 100 -0.61 14.72 -15.32
CA LYS A 100 -0.33 15.85 -16.20
C LYS A 100 -1.13 17.10 -15.82
N ASP A 101 -2.07 16.98 -14.90
CA ASP A 101 -2.88 18.09 -14.40
C ASP A 101 -2.34 18.57 -13.04
N GLY A 102 -1.76 19.76 -13.03
CA GLY A 102 -1.20 20.36 -11.81
C GLY A 102 -2.24 20.64 -10.71
N PHE A 103 -3.52 20.79 -11.04
CA PHE A 103 -4.58 20.94 -10.05
C PHE A 103 -4.87 19.61 -9.36
N GLU A 104 -5.00 18.52 -10.13
CA GLU A 104 -5.23 17.19 -9.58
C GLU A 104 -4.03 16.70 -8.73
N ILE A 105 -2.80 17.02 -9.16
CA ILE A 105 -1.60 16.72 -8.36
C ILE A 105 -1.66 17.42 -6.99
N ARG A 106 -2.00 18.72 -6.96
CA ARG A 106 -2.12 19.44 -5.69
C ARG A 106 -3.21 18.86 -4.80
N GLN A 107 -4.35 18.47 -5.37
CA GLN A 107 -5.41 17.79 -4.62
C GLN A 107 -4.93 16.45 -4.05
N ALA A 108 -4.23 15.65 -4.82
CA ALA A 108 -3.69 14.37 -4.36
C ALA A 108 -2.70 14.56 -3.21
N LEU A 109 -1.78 15.54 -3.32
CA LEU A 109 -0.84 15.87 -2.24
C LEU A 109 -1.55 16.38 -0.98
N SER A 110 -2.58 17.21 -1.13
CA SER A 110 -3.38 17.67 0.02
C SER A 110 -4.07 16.52 0.74
N ARG A 111 -4.65 15.57 -0.02
CA ARG A 111 -5.27 14.37 0.57
C ARG A 111 -4.24 13.47 1.24
N LEU A 112 -3.06 13.32 0.66
CA LEU A 112 -1.95 12.57 1.27
C LEU A 112 -1.50 13.23 2.60
N ALA A 113 -1.38 14.54 2.64
CA ALA A 113 -1.04 15.28 3.86
C ALA A 113 -2.12 15.09 4.94
N MET A 114 -3.40 15.12 4.55
CA MET A 114 -4.52 14.85 5.48
C MET A 114 -4.44 13.41 6.01
N LEU A 115 -4.16 12.43 5.15
CA LEU A 115 -3.98 11.03 5.55
C LEU A 115 -2.86 10.90 6.58
N HIS A 116 -1.68 11.48 6.32
CA HIS A 116 -0.56 11.47 7.25
C HIS A 116 -0.93 12.11 8.60
N SER A 117 -1.64 13.23 8.56
CA SER A 117 -2.11 13.90 9.80
C SER A 117 -3.06 13.02 10.61
N GLN A 118 -3.95 12.29 9.94
CA GLN A 118 -4.88 11.39 10.62
C GLN A 118 -4.19 10.15 11.17
N LEU A 119 -3.23 9.58 10.43
CA LEU A 119 -2.45 8.43 10.87
C LEU A 119 -1.57 8.72 12.07
N LYS A 120 -1.01 9.96 12.19
CA LYS A 120 -0.27 10.38 13.39
C LYS A 120 -1.11 10.38 14.67
N ALA A 121 -2.41 10.51 14.54
CA ALA A 121 -3.33 10.51 15.69
C ALA A 121 -3.91 9.11 15.98
N VAL A 122 -3.43 8.07 15.31
CA VAL A 122 -3.75 6.67 15.63
C VAL A 122 -2.80 6.24 16.75
N GLU A 123 -3.35 5.95 17.92
CA GLU A 123 -2.57 5.39 19.01
C GLU A 123 -2.18 3.94 18.68
N PHE A 124 -0.88 3.68 18.66
CA PHE A 124 -0.36 2.35 18.38
C PHE A 124 -0.58 1.45 19.61
N LYS A 125 -1.28 0.34 19.42
CA LYS A 125 -1.52 -0.64 20.48
C LYS A 125 -0.39 -1.67 20.52
N GLU A 126 0.05 -2.04 21.72
CA GLU A 126 1.13 -3.00 21.94
C GLU A 126 0.81 -4.36 21.30
N GLU A 127 -0.46 -4.78 21.29
CA GLU A 127 -0.94 -6.00 20.64
C GLU A 127 -0.71 -6.03 19.11
N TRP A 128 -0.57 -4.85 18.48
CA TRP A 128 -0.23 -4.72 17.07
C TRP A 128 1.26 -4.86 16.78
N SER A 129 2.10 -4.99 17.80
CA SER A 129 3.53 -5.21 17.63
C SER A 129 3.76 -6.46 16.79
N MET A 130 4.13 -6.23 15.54
CA MET A 130 4.30 -7.28 14.52
C MET A 130 5.78 -7.65 14.34
N GLY A 131 6.63 -7.24 15.27
CA GLY A 131 8.06 -7.49 15.18
C GLY A 131 8.65 -6.94 13.87
N SER A 132 9.39 -7.77 13.15
CA SER A 132 10.03 -7.40 11.88
C SER A 132 9.08 -7.04 10.73
N ASN A 133 7.76 -7.08 10.93
CA ASN A 133 6.78 -6.62 9.93
C ASN A 133 6.56 -5.10 9.98
N LEU A 134 7.03 -4.43 11.01
CA LEU A 134 7.24 -3.00 10.95
C LEU A 134 8.45 -2.80 10.02
N CYS A 135 8.31 -1.91 9.05
CA CYS A 135 9.38 -1.59 8.11
C CYS A 135 10.69 -1.36 8.88
N ALA A 136 11.81 -1.73 8.26
CA ALA A 136 13.11 -1.29 8.75
C ALA A 136 13.08 0.23 9.02
N PRO A 137 13.80 0.74 10.00
CA PRO A 137 13.87 2.17 10.23
C PRO A 137 14.06 2.92 8.92
N LEU A 138 13.34 4.01 8.71
CA LEU A 138 13.35 4.75 7.45
C LEU A 138 14.77 5.10 6.99
N GLU A 139 15.66 5.34 7.94
CA GLU A 139 17.08 5.56 7.69
C GLU A 139 17.74 4.37 6.99
N GLU A 140 17.56 3.16 7.50
CA GLU A 140 18.15 1.93 6.92
C GLU A 140 17.59 1.67 5.51
N GLU A 141 16.30 1.93 5.31
CA GLU A 141 15.65 1.82 4.00
C GLU A 141 16.25 2.79 3.00
N LEU A 142 16.42 4.05 3.37
CA LEU A 142 17.01 5.07 2.50
C LEU A 142 18.47 4.76 2.20
N GLU A 143 19.26 4.33 3.19
CA GLU A 143 20.65 3.90 2.96
C GLU A 143 20.72 2.69 2.02
N ARG A 144 19.80 1.74 2.16
CA ARG A 144 19.70 0.59 1.26
C ARG A 144 19.43 1.05 -0.19
N HIS A 145 18.45 1.94 -0.38
CA HIS A 145 18.15 2.49 -1.70
C HIS A 145 19.30 3.30 -2.29
N ASN A 146 20.04 4.05 -1.48
CA ASN A 146 21.23 4.76 -1.94
C ASN A 146 22.32 3.79 -2.45
N LYS A 147 22.51 2.66 -1.77
CA LYS A 147 23.39 1.58 -2.24
C LYS A 147 22.89 0.94 -3.54
N GLU A 148 21.57 0.77 -3.69
CA GLU A 148 20.96 0.27 -4.93
C GLU A 148 21.15 1.25 -6.09
N MET A 149 21.00 2.55 -5.86
CA MET A 149 21.30 3.59 -6.87
C MET A 149 22.76 3.53 -7.34
N GLN A 150 23.71 3.37 -6.42
CA GLN A 150 25.13 3.21 -6.77
C GLN A 150 25.38 1.94 -7.62
N ARG A 151 24.78 0.81 -7.23
CA ARG A 151 24.88 -0.45 -7.98
C ARG A 151 24.32 -0.29 -9.39
N THR A 152 23.15 0.33 -9.52
CA THR A 152 22.51 0.61 -10.81
C THR A 152 23.38 1.49 -11.68
N ARG A 153 23.94 2.58 -11.14
CA ARG A 153 24.90 3.42 -11.86
C ARG A 153 26.09 2.62 -12.38
N ASN A 154 26.72 1.82 -11.51
CA ASN A 154 27.91 1.04 -11.85
C ASN A 154 27.58 0.00 -12.93
N TYR A 155 26.42 -0.67 -12.83
CA TYR A 155 25.93 -1.57 -13.84
C TYR A 155 25.76 -0.88 -15.20
N ILE A 156 25.07 0.27 -15.24
CA ILE A 156 24.84 1.00 -16.48
C ILE A 156 26.19 1.49 -17.07
N ARG A 157 27.12 1.99 -16.23
CA ARG A 157 28.44 2.42 -16.68
C ARG A 157 29.23 1.31 -17.34
N GLY A 158 29.13 0.09 -16.85
CA GLY A 158 29.80 -1.11 -17.40
C GLY A 158 29.22 -1.59 -18.75
N LYS A 159 28.00 -1.15 -19.12
CA LYS A 159 27.39 -1.57 -20.39
C LYS A 159 28.12 -0.96 -21.60
N ARG A 160 28.39 -1.81 -22.61
CA ARG A 160 29.03 -1.38 -23.88
C ARG A 160 28.10 -0.48 -24.70
N LYS A 161 26.79 -0.81 -24.74
CA LYS A 161 25.75 0.00 -25.37
C LYS A 161 24.74 0.42 -24.30
N LYS A 162 24.38 1.68 -24.30
CA LYS A 162 23.42 2.28 -23.37
C LYS A 162 22.23 2.81 -24.17
N SER A 163 21.03 2.67 -23.59
CA SER A 163 19.83 3.32 -24.12
C SER A 163 19.82 4.81 -23.75
N ASP A 164 18.97 5.59 -24.41
CA ASP A 164 18.78 7.02 -24.08
C ASP A 164 18.32 7.24 -22.65
N PHE A 165 17.47 6.33 -22.14
CA PHE A 165 17.06 6.35 -20.73
C PHE A 165 18.26 6.13 -19.79
N GLU A 166 19.11 5.16 -20.06
CA GLU A 166 20.30 4.89 -19.25
C GLU A 166 21.32 6.05 -19.30
N LEU A 167 21.45 6.70 -20.44
CA LEU A 167 22.27 7.92 -20.55
C LEU A 167 21.68 9.06 -19.71
N CYS A 168 20.35 9.24 -19.74
CA CYS A 168 19.67 10.21 -18.90
C CYS A 168 19.87 9.92 -17.41
N VAL A 169 19.75 8.65 -16.98
CA VAL A 169 20.00 8.24 -15.58
C VAL A 169 21.42 8.59 -15.15
N ILE A 170 22.43 8.26 -15.96
CA ILE A 170 23.83 8.58 -15.64
C ILE A 170 24.06 10.09 -15.60
N GLY A 171 23.50 10.84 -16.55
CA GLY A 171 23.67 12.29 -16.62
C GLY A 171 23.12 13.03 -15.40
N ASN A 172 22.05 12.54 -14.82
CA ASN A 172 21.40 13.16 -13.66
C ASN A 172 21.75 12.48 -12.33
N TYR A 173 22.54 11.40 -12.34
CA TYR A 173 22.79 10.58 -11.15
C TYR A 173 23.32 11.37 -9.97
N ASN A 174 24.32 12.23 -10.18
CA ASN A 174 24.98 12.93 -9.06
C ASN A 174 23.98 13.83 -8.33
N MET A 175 23.17 14.58 -9.06
CA MET A 175 22.15 15.45 -8.48
C MET A 175 21.18 14.68 -7.60
N PHE A 176 20.62 13.59 -8.10
CA PHE A 176 19.68 12.78 -7.31
C PHE A 176 20.34 12.05 -6.15
N TYR A 177 21.59 11.61 -6.34
CA TYR A 177 22.34 10.92 -5.29
C TYR A 177 22.71 11.86 -4.14
N GLU A 178 23.10 13.10 -4.43
CA GLU A 178 23.35 14.14 -3.43
C GLU A 178 22.09 14.44 -2.63
N GLN A 179 20.95 14.66 -3.29
CA GLN A 179 19.66 14.86 -2.62
C GLN A 179 19.27 13.66 -1.74
N ALA A 180 19.52 12.44 -2.21
CA ALA A 180 19.23 11.22 -1.45
C ALA A 180 20.15 11.08 -0.22
N GLN A 181 21.41 11.54 -0.30
CA GLN A 181 22.30 11.58 0.85
C GLN A 181 21.87 12.66 1.86
N GLU A 182 21.49 13.85 1.37
CA GLU A 182 20.96 14.91 2.23
C GLU A 182 19.71 14.46 2.99
N ALA A 183 18.80 13.70 2.34
CA ALA A 183 17.62 13.14 2.98
C ALA A 183 17.98 12.19 4.13
N VAL A 184 18.98 11.32 3.97
CA VAL A 184 19.48 10.44 5.05
C VAL A 184 20.04 11.26 6.21
N GLN A 185 20.86 12.27 5.91
CA GLN A 185 21.45 13.12 6.94
C GLN A 185 20.39 13.91 7.71
N GLY A 186 19.38 14.45 7.00
CA GLY A 186 18.26 15.14 7.62
C GLY A 186 17.48 14.27 8.60
N ILE A 187 17.23 13.01 8.27
CA ILE A 187 16.54 12.06 9.16
C ILE A 187 17.41 11.75 10.39
N LYS A 188 18.71 11.52 10.22
CA LYS A 188 19.64 11.29 11.34
C LYS A 188 19.65 12.46 12.32
N GLY A 189 19.60 13.70 11.80
CA GLY A 189 19.50 14.89 12.63
C GLY A 189 18.22 14.97 13.47
N LEU A 190 17.06 14.62 12.88
CA LEU A 190 15.77 14.66 13.58
C LEU A 190 15.69 13.69 14.77
N TRP A 191 16.30 12.51 14.66
CA TRP A 191 16.28 11.52 15.74
C TRP A 191 17.28 11.84 16.87
N SER A 192 18.33 12.61 16.58
CA SER A 192 19.30 13.04 17.61
C SER A 192 18.75 14.18 18.49
N GLU A 193 17.83 15.01 17.97
CA GLU A 193 17.21 16.11 18.72
C GLU A 193 16.04 15.64 19.62
N GLU A 194 15.44 14.48 19.35
CA GLU A 194 14.40 13.90 20.22
C GLU A 194 14.97 13.03 21.35
N ALA A 195 16.28 12.81 21.40
CA ALA A 195 16.97 11.98 22.40
C ALA A 195 17.60 12.80 23.56
N ASP A 196 17.56 14.12 23.51
CA ASP A 196 17.98 15.05 24.55
C ASP A 196 16.75 15.71 25.24
#